data_b5695a3c0eb6d0ad1ea4c286e512504b
#
_entry.id   b5695a3c0eb6d0ad1ea4c286e512504b
#
_cell.length_a   1.000
_cell.length_b   1.000
_cell.length_c   1.000
_cell.angle_alpha   90.00
_cell.angle_beta   90.00
_cell.angle_gamma   90.00
#
_symmetry.space_group_name_H-M   'P 1'
#
loop_
_entity.id
_entity.type
_entity.pdbx_description
1 polymer ?
#
loop_
_entity_poly.entity_id
_entity_poly.type
_entity_poly.pdbx_seq_one_letter_code
_entity_poly.pdbx_strand_id
1 'polypeptide(L)'
;LREDGWAVFAPDFGHRATDPINQSIDMLVPYIKAVLHATDAKHAVIVGHSQGGLIATLLSLRISKYIKHVVCLAAPNHGTNLGGIASSITKIPGTKSLMSNFVQSYWGVSGLEQLTGSKMVLNSNSHDILGPGVTYTCIATKYDQLISPPQSCFLDDGDTGMVTNLYVQDTFPQAIVLHEQMAHDWRPRALTREALFKLVGEDFDPIEHAE
;
A
#
# COMPACT_ATOMS: atom_id res chain seq x y z
N LEU A 1 0.55 16.67 4.80
CA LEU A 1 2.01 16.43 4.83
C LEU A 1 2.82 17.65 4.40
N ARG A 2 2.44 18.38 3.34
CA ARG A 2 3.16 19.63 2.96
C ARG A 2 3.07 20.69 4.06
N GLU A 3 1.91 20.81 4.68
CA GLU A 3 1.68 21.72 5.83
C GLU A 3 2.52 21.32 7.05
N ASP A 4 2.86 20.04 7.16
CA ASP A 4 3.74 19.48 8.19
C ASP A 4 5.24 19.64 7.86
N GLY A 5 5.59 20.32 6.76
CA GLY A 5 6.98 20.56 6.36
C GLY A 5 7.62 19.48 5.51
N TRP A 6 6.87 18.44 5.10
CA TRP A 6 7.40 17.39 4.22
C TRP A 6 7.52 17.88 2.76
N ALA A 7 8.65 17.58 2.13
CA ALA A 7 8.80 17.73 0.68
C ALA A 7 8.04 16.59 -0.03
N VAL A 8 6.84 16.88 -0.55
CA VAL A 8 5.92 15.86 -1.09
C VAL A 8 5.96 15.85 -2.61
N PHE A 9 6.22 14.68 -3.17
CA PHE A 9 6.22 14.38 -4.59
C PHE A 9 5.19 13.29 -4.90
N ALA A 10 4.42 13.46 -5.96
CA ALA A 10 3.40 12.51 -6.40
C ALA A 10 3.59 12.23 -7.89
N PRO A 11 4.29 11.15 -8.26
CA PRO A 11 4.52 10.80 -9.65
C PRO A 11 3.29 10.14 -10.28
N ASP A 12 3.09 10.39 -11.58
CA ASP A 12 2.28 9.51 -12.41
C ASP A 12 3.11 8.29 -12.81
N PHE A 13 2.51 7.11 -12.82
CA PHE A 13 3.18 5.87 -13.20
C PHE A 13 2.25 4.88 -13.89
N GLY A 14 2.82 3.99 -14.71
CA GLY A 14 2.18 2.80 -15.23
C GLY A 14 0.88 3.04 -16.00
N HIS A 15 0.81 4.08 -16.88
CA HIS A 15 -0.41 4.45 -17.60
C HIS A 15 -1.66 4.43 -16.69
N ARG A 16 -1.67 5.28 -15.66
CA ARG A 16 -2.70 5.31 -14.62
C ARG A 16 -2.76 4.00 -13.80
N ALA A 17 -1.61 3.43 -13.51
CA ALA A 17 -1.47 2.21 -12.72
C ALA A 17 -2.11 0.95 -13.36
N THR A 18 -2.23 0.90 -14.69
CA THR A 18 -2.76 -0.27 -15.43
C THR A 18 -1.68 -1.17 -16.03
N ASP A 19 -0.45 -0.66 -16.16
CA ASP A 19 0.69 -1.43 -16.64
C ASP A 19 1.11 -2.50 -15.63
N PRO A 20 1.87 -3.53 -16.05
CA PRO A 20 2.46 -4.50 -15.14
C PRO A 20 3.20 -3.83 -13.99
N ILE A 21 3.04 -4.36 -12.77
CA ILE A 21 3.60 -3.78 -11.53
C ILE A 21 5.11 -3.58 -11.64
N ASN A 22 5.84 -4.53 -12.24
CA ASN A 22 7.28 -4.41 -12.44
C ASN A 22 7.67 -3.22 -13.33
N GLN A 23 6.89 -2.88 -14.36
CA GLN A 23 7.15 -1.71 -15.19
C GLN A 23 6.96 -0.41 -14.40
N SER A 24 5.93 -0.35 -13.56
CA SER A 24 5.73 0.77 -12.63
C SER A 24 6.91 0.93 -11.67
N ILE A 25 7.43 -0.18 -11.12
CA ILE A 25 8.62 -0.17 -10.26
C ILE A 25 9.86 0.34 -11.05
N ASP A 26 10.06 -0.13 -12.27
CA ASP A 26 11.20 0.28 -13.12
C ASP A 26 11.16 1.78 -13.45
N MET A 27 9.98 2.40 -13.58
CA MET A 27 9.78 3.84 -13.73
C MET A 27 10.05 4.61 -12.42
N LEU A 28 9.58 4.08 -11.29
CA LEU A 28 9.65 4.77 -10.00
C LEU A 28 11.04 4.76 -9.37
N VAL A 29 11.85 3.73 -9.62
CA VAL A 29 13.22 3.66 -9.10
C VAL A 29 14.09 4.86 -9.52
N PRO A 30 14.25 5.21 -10.82
CA PRO A 30 15.00 6.39 -11.20
C PRO A 30 14.35 7.70 -10.73
N TYR A 31 13.02 7.77 -10.69
CA TYR A 31 12.30 8.92 -10.16
C TYR A 31 12.66 9.20 -8.70
N ILE A 32 12.57 8.18 -7.82
CA ILE A 32 12.92 8.33 -6.40
C ILE A 32 14.37 8.80 -6.24
N LYS A 33 15.31 8.22 -7.00
CA LYS A 33 16.72 8.65 -6.97
C LYS A 33 16.91 10.09 -7.41
N ALA A 34 16.17 10.53 -8.43
CA ALA A 34 16.21 11.90 -8.91
C ALA A 34 15.65 12.88 -7.86
N VAL A 35 14.57 12.52 -7.19
CA VAL A 35 14.00 13.31 -6.07
C VAL A 35 15.01 13.45 -4.94
N LEU A 36 15.62 12.34 -4.50
CA LEU A 36 16.63 12.36 -3.43
C LEU A 36 17.83 13.23 -3.80
N HIS A 37 18.30 13.15 -5.05
CA HIS A 37 19.38 13.99 -5.53
C HIS A 37 19.00 15.48 -5.57
N ALA A 38 17.79 15.80 -6.05
CA ALA A 38 17.32 17.18 -6.16
C ALA A 38 17.04 17.84 -4.81
N THR A 39 16.73 17.06 -3.78
CA THR A 39 16.43 17.54 -2.44
C THR A 39 17.58 17.41 -1.45
N ASP A 40 18.71 16.85 -1.86
CA ASP A 40 19.84 16.46 -1.00
C ASP A 40 19.44 15.56 0.18
N ALA A 41 18.32 14.83 0.02
CA ALA A 41 17.82 13.90 1.02
C ALA A 41 18.49 12.53 0.88
N LYS A 42 18.80 11.90 2.02
CA LYS A 42 19.41 10.56 2.03
C LYS A 42 18.40 9.45 1.80
N HIS A 43 17.18 9.63 2.29
CA HIS A 43 16.13 8.62 2.27
C HIS A 43 14.79 9.24 1.93
N ALA A 44 13.92 8.45 1.29
CA ALA A 44 12.52 8.76 1.08
C ALA A 44 11.64 7.97 2.05
N VAL A 45 10.47 8.52 2.33
CA VAL A 45 9.32 7.80 2.88
C VAL A 45 8.31 7.64 1.76
N ILE A 46 7.71 6.47 1.62
CA ILE A 46 6.71 6.23 0.59
C ILE A 46 5.36 6.00 1.25
N VAL A 47 4.36 6.75 0.83
CA VAL A 47 2.96 6.53 1.23
C VAL A 47 2.20 6.06 0.00
N GLY A 48 1.65 4.86 0.05
CA GLY A 48 0.93 4.25 -1.07
C GLY A 48 -0.47 3.77 -0.68
N HIS A 49 -1.46 4.07 -1.51
CA HIS A 49 -2.82 3.57 -1.36
C HIS A 49 -3.09 2.45 -2.34
N SER A 50 -3.77 1.39 -1.88
CA SER A 50 -4.16 0.25 -2.73
C SER A 50 -2.95 -0.35 -3.46
N GLN A 51 -2.99 -0.48 -4.78
CA GLN A 51 -1.85 -0.93 -5.60
C GLN A 51 -0.57 -0.13 -5.31
N GLY A 52 -0.68 1.19 -5.06
CA GLY A 52 0.47 2.04 -4.73
C GLY A 52 1.17 1.60 -3.44
N GLY A 53 0.44 1.04 -2.49
CA GLY A 53 1.00 0.46 -1.26
C GLY A 53 1.78 -0.83 -1.54
N LEU A 54 1.25 -1.73 -2.36
CA LEU A 54 1.97 -2.92 -2.81
C LEU A 54 3.25 -2.56 -3.57
N ILE A 55 3.16 -1.59 -4.50
CA ILE A 55 4.33 -1.09 -5.23
C ILE A 55 5.36 -0.50 -4.26
N ALA A 56 4.93 0.25 -3.24
CA ALA A 56 5.82 0.82 -2.23
C ALA A 56 6.57 -0.27 -1.45
N THR A 57 5.89 -1.34 -1.06
CA THR A 57 6.49 -2.51 -0.43
C THR A 57 7.54 -3.16 -1.35
N LEU A 58 7.21 -3.38 -2.62
CA LEU A 58 8.14 -3.97 -3.59
C LEU A 58 9.33 -3.04 -3.93
N LEU A 59 9.12 -1.73 -3.96
CA LEU A 59 10.19 -0.74 -4.10
C LEU A 59 11.16 -0.79 -2.93
N SER A 60 10.65 -0.97 -1.70
CA SER A 60 11.50 -1.07 -0.51
C SER A 60 12.43 -2.28 -0.56
N LEU A 61 12.02 -3.39 -1.19
CA LEU A 61 12.90 -4.51 -1.47
C LEU A 61 14.00 -4.17 -2.50
N ARG A 62 13.59 -3.47 -3.57
CA ARG A 62 14.47 -3.20 -4.71
C ARG A 62 15.53 -2.15 -4.43
N ILE A 63 15.19 -1.15 -3.61
CA ILE A 63 16.04 0.02 -3.31
C ILE A 63 16.05 0.38 -1.83
N SER A 64 16.06 -0.61 -0.93
CA SER A 64 15.97 -0.44 0.53
C SER A 64 16.87 0.66 1.09
N LYS A 65 18.11 0.76 0.59
CA LYS A 65 19.07 1.78 1.03
C LYS A 65 18.62 3.24 0.83
N TYR A 66 17.59 3.46 0.03
CA TYR A 66 17.04 4.79 -0.24
C TYR A 66 15.67 5.02 0.44
N ILE A 67 15.11 3.98 1.05
CA ILE A 67 13.79 4.04 1.68
C ILE A 67 13.94 3.90 3.18
N LYS A 68 13.38 4.83 3.93
CA LYS A 68 13.39 4.78 5.39
C LYS A 68 12.16 4.10 5.95
N HIS A 69 10.99 4.41 5.37
CA HIS A 69 9.70 3.93 5.84
C HIS A 69 8.69 3.81 4.71
N VAL A 70 7.77 2.87 4.83
CA VAL A 70 6.63 2.70 3.92
C VAL A 70 5.34 2.75 4.71
N VAL A 71 4.40 3.58 4.26
CA VAL A 71 3.02 3.57 4.76
C VAL A 71 2.12 2.97 3.69
N CYS A 72 1.48 1.86 4.00
CA CYS A 72 0.53 1.16 3.14
C CYS A 72 -0.90 1.46 3.59
N LEU A 73 -1.70 2.09 2.72
CA LEU A 73 -3.13 2.33 2.96
C LEU A 73 -3.94 1.32 2.15
N ALA A 74 -4.61 0.38 2.80
CA ALA A 74 -5.43 -0.66 2.18
C ALA A 74 -4.73 -1.35 0.99
N ALA A 75 -3.45 -1.70 1.15
CA ALA A 75 -2.65 -2.33 0.11
C ALA A 75 -2.94 -3.83 0.00
N PRO A 76 -3.00 -4.42 -1.20
CA PRO A 76 -3.15 -5.86 -1.37
C PRO A 76 -1.81 -6.58 -1.25
N ASN A 77 -1.09 -6.43 -0.13
CA ASN A 77 0.23 -7.04 0.08
C ASN A 77 0.18 -8.58 -0.04
N HIS A 78 -0.93 -9.20 0.39
CA HIS A 78 -1.19 -10.63 0.22
C HIS A 78 -2.27 -10.92 -0.83
N GLY A 79 -2.54 -9.95 -1.72
CA GLY A 79 -3.54 -10.05 -2.77
C GLY A 79 -4.96 -9.79 -2.28
N THR A 80 -5.91 -9.92 -3.20
CA THR A 80 -7.33 -9.72 -2.91
C THR A 80 -8.21 -10.70 -3.65
N ASN A 81 -9.35 -11.04 -3.03
CA ASN A 81 -10.46 -11.79 -3.63
C ASN A 81 -11.55 -10.86 -4.19
N LEU A 82 -11.29 -9.56 -4.28
CA LEU A 82 -12.25 -8.53 -4.74
C LEU A 82 -13.61 -8.65 -4.02
N GLY A 83 -13.59 -8.59 -2.68
CA GLY A 83 -14.81 -8.66 -1.86
C GLY A 83 -15.58 -9.98 -1.96
N GLY A 84 -14.91 -11.08 -2.34
CA GLY A 84 -15.56 -12.39 -2.53
C GLY A 84 -16.22 -12.56 -3.91
N ILE A 85 -16.26 -11.54 -4.74
CA ILE A 85 -16.81 -11.63 -6.11
C ILE A 85 -16.03 -12.66 -6.93
N ALA A 86 -14.70 -12.66 -6.84
CA ALA A 86 -13.85 -13.63 -7.52
C ALA A 86 -14.14 -15.08 -7.07
N SER A 87 -14.35 -15.31 -5.78
CA SER A 87 -14.60 -16.64 -5.22
C SER A 87 -15.98 -17.20 -5.62
N SER A 88 -16.99 -16.33 -5.73
CA SER A 88 -18.34 -16.72 -6.12
C SER A 88 -18.43 -17.08 -7.60
N ILE A 89 -17.75 -16.34 -8.45
CA ILE A 89 -17.78 -16.54 -9.90
C ILE A 89 -16.86 -17.71 -10.32
N THR A 90 -15.72 -17.91 -9.67
CA THR A 90 -14.78 -18.99 -10.05
C THR A 90 -15.30 -20.41 -9.77
N LYS A 91 -16.40 -20.56 -9.04
CA LYS A 91 -17.07 -21.86 -8.82
C LYS A 91 -17.90 -22.30 -10.04
N ILE A 92 -18.20 -21.41 -10.97
CA ILE A 92 -18.98 -21.74 -12.16
C ILE A 92 -18.00 -22.00 -13.32
N PRO A 93 -18.05 -23.19 -14.00
CA PRO A 93 -17.18 -23.49 -15.13
C PRO A 93 -17.29 -22.44 -16.24
N GLY A 94 -16.16 -21.95 -16.75
CA GLY A 94 -16.09 -20.96 -17.82
C GLY A 94 -16.07 -19.49 -17.40
N THR A 95 -16.34 -19.18 -16.13
CA THR A 95 -16.42 -17.78 -15.67
C THR A 95 -15.06 -17.16 -15.32
N LYS A 96 -14.00 -17.96 -15.12
CA LYS A 96 -12.64 -17.47 -14.87
C LYS A 96 -12.15 -16.51 -15.97
N SER A 97 -12.40 -16.86 -17.24
CA SER A 97 -12.02 -16.01 -18.38
C SER A 97 -12.80 -14.69 -18.42
N LEU A 98 -14.09 -14.72 -18.08
CA LEU A 98 -14.92 -13.51 -18.03
C LEU A 98 -14.47 -12.57 -16.92
N MET A 99 -14.15 -13.10 -15.73
CA MET A 99 -13.64 -12.31 -14.61
C MET A 99 -12.27 -11.71 -14.95
N SER A 100 -11.35 -12.50 -15.48
CA SER A 100 -10.03 -12.04 -15.93
C SER A 100 -10.15 -10.89 -16.93
N ASN A 101 -11.03 -11.02 -17.92
CA ASN A 101 -11.29 -9.98 -18.91
C ASN A 101 -11.91 -8.72 -18.26
N PHE A 102 -12.82 -8.88 -17.31
CA PHE A 102 -13.43 -7.77 -16.57
C PHE A 102 -12.37 -7.02 -15.75
N VAL A 103 -11.58 -7.72 -14.93
CA VAL A 103 -10.50 -7.12 -14.13
C VAL A 103 -9.50 -6.42 -15.03
N GLN A 104 -9.08 -7.05 -16.12
CA GLN A 104 -8.11 -6.47 -17.05
C GLN A 104 -8.66 -5.24 -17.79
N SER A 105 -9.95 -5.19 -18.12
CA SER A 105 -10.54 -4.03 -18.81
C SER A 105 -10.65 -2.81 -17.91
N TYR A 106 -10.80 -2.98 -16.60
CA TYR A 106 -10.94 -1.87 -15.63
C TYR A 106 -9.63 -1.49 -14.94
N TRP A 107 -8.79 -2.49 -14.59
CA TRP A 107 -7.55 -2.27 -13.80
C TRP A 107 -6.27 -2.68 -14.54
N GLY A 108 -6.38 -3.08 -15.82
CA GLY A 108 -5.22 -3.48 -16.61
C GLY A 108 -4.59 -4.79 -16.17
N VAL A 109 -3.35 -5.03 -16.61
CA VAL A 109 -2.56 -6.21 -16.23
C VAL A 109 -2.26 -6.21 -14.73
N SER A 110 -1.97 -5.06 -14.17
CA SER A 110 -1.70 -4.89 -12.73
C SER A 110 -2.85 -5.37 -11.85
N GLY A 111 -4.09 -5.20 -12.28
CA GLY A 111 -5.26 -5.71 -11.56
C GLY A 111 -5.24 -7.24 -11.40
N LEU A 112 -4.81 -7.96 -12.41
CA LEU A 112 -4.65 -9.42 -12.36
C LEU A 112 -3.50 -9.84 -11.44
N GLU A 113 -2.42 -9.07 -11.44
CA GLU A 113 -1.24 -9.33 -10.60
C GLU A 113 -1.52 -9.16 -9.10
N GLN A 114 -2.55 -8.40 -8.73
CA GLN A 114 -2.97 -8.18 -7.35
C GLN A 114 -3.95 -9.24 -6.82
N LEU A 115 -4.44 -10.14 -7.67
CA LEU A 115 -5.33 -11.21 -7.21
C LEU A 115 -4.59 -12.24 -6.35
N THR A 116 -5.28 -12.74 -5.32
CA THR A 116 -4.78 -13.83 -4.49
C THR A 116 -4.42 -15.05 -5.36
N GLY A 117 -3.21 -15.57 -5.17
CA GLY A 117 -2.68 -16.68 -5.96
C GLY A 117 -2.03 -16.28 -7.29
N SER A 118 -1.93 -15.00 -7.61
CA SER A 118 -1.08 -14.53 -8.70
C SER A 118 0.39 -14.81 -8.40
N LYS A 119 1.24 -14.91 -9.43
CA LYS A 119 2.68 -15.10 -9.24
C LYS A 119 3.30 -13.94 -8.44
N MET A 120 2.81 -12.72 -8.63
CA MET A 120 3.29 -11.54 -7.92
C MET A 120 3.04 -11.69 -6.42
N VAL A 121 1.80 -12.01 -6.03
CA VAL A 121 1.39 -12.18 -4.63
C VAL A 121 2.07 -13.39 -3.98
N LEU A 122 2.20 -14.52 -4.70
CA LEU A 122 2.89 -15.70 -4.17
C LEU A 122 4.37 -15.45 -3.87
N ASN A 123 5.03 -14.68 -4.73
CA ASN A 123 6.42 -14.29 -4.50
C ASN A 123 6.57 -13.31 -3.33
N SER A 124 5.51 -12.56 -3.03
CA SER A 124 5.50 -11.59 -1.95
C SER A 124 5.05 -12.16 -0.59
N ASN A 125 4.59 -13.41 -0.54
CA ASN A 125 4.15 -14.08 0.69
C ASN A 125 5.29 -14.83 1.44
N SER A 126 6.54 -14.69 1.01
CA SER A 126 7.69 -15.19 1.77
C SER A 126 8.06 -14.17 2.86
N HIS A 127 8.63 -14.64 3.98
CA HIS A 127 9.10 -13.78 5.08
C HIS A 127 10.13 -12.70 4.65
N ASP A 128 10.59 -12.75 3.39
CA ASP A 128 11.57 -11.82 2.81
C ASP A 128 10.95 -10.60 2.09
N ILE A 129 9.69 -10.31 2.32
CA ILE A 129 8.98 -9.15 1.72
C ILE A 129 9.50 -7.80 2.22
N LEU A 130 10.23 -7.78 3.34
CA LEU A 130 10.68 -6.55 3.99
C LEU A 130 12.05 -6.13 3.45
N GLY A 131 12.16 -4.88 3.02
CA GLY A 131 13.44 -4.29 2.62
C GLY A 131 14.37 -4.15 3.84
N PRO A 132 15.64 -4.58 3.75
CA PRO A 132 16.58 -4.48 4.85
C PRO A 132 16.66 -3.06 5.43
N GLY A 133 16.39 -2.89 6.73
CA GLY A 133 16.45 -1.62 7.46
C GLY A 133 15.30 -0.66 7.15
N VAL A 134 14.26 -1.11 6.45
CA VAL A 134 13.03 -0.34 6.19
C VAL A 134 11.97 -0.71 7.22
N THR A 135 11.26 0.29 7.74
CA THR A 135 10.11 0.09 8.61
C THR A 135 8.81 0.31 7.88
N TYR A 136 7.71 -0.25 8.39
CA TYR A 136 6.42 -0.25 7.70
C TYR A 136 5.28 0.11 8.65
N THR A 137 4.30 0.85 8.14
CA THR A 137 3.00 1.03 8.78
C THR A 137 1.91 0.64 7.78
N CYS A 138 1.18 -0.44 8.08
CA CYS A 138 0.08 -0.91 7.26
C CYS A 138 -1.25 -0.53 7.91
N ILE A 139 -2.02 0.31 7.25
CA ILE A 139 -3.31 0.82 7.73
C ILE A 139 -4.41 0.21 6.87
N ALA A 140 -5.23 -0.64 7.45
CA ALA A 140 -6.39 -1.25 6.81
C ALA A 140 -7.70 -0.65 7.34
N THR A 141 -8.79 -0.91 6.65
CA THR A 141 -10.14 -0.65 7.16
C THR A 141 -10.95 -1.94 7.20
N LYS A 142 -11.70 -2.15 8.28
CA LYS A 142 -12.61 -3.31 8.42
C LYS A 142 -13.77 -3.28 7.41
N TYR A 143 -13.97 -2.14 6.75
CA TYR A 143 -15.02 -1.90 5.74
C TYR A 143 -14.48 -1.89 4.31
N ASP A 144 -13.32 -2.51 4.07
CA ASP A 144 -12.76 -2.61 2.72
C ASP A 144 -13.57 -3.56 1.84
N GLN A 145 -14.06 -3.05 0.71
CA GLN A 145 -14.83 -3.84 -0.25
C GLN A 145 -13.96 -4.42 -1.38
N LEU A 146 -12.76 -3.88 -1.58
CA LEU A 146 -11.88 -4.30 -2.66
C LEU A 146 -10.77 -5.23 -2.16
N ILE A 147 -10.15 -4.91 -1.03
CA ILE A 147 -9.13 -5.76 -0.42
C ILE A 147 -9.82 -6.72 0.55
N SER A 148 -9.97 -7.96 0.12
CA SER A 148 -10.65 -9.00 0.89
C SER A 148 -9.79 -10.27 0.97
N PRO A 149 -9.50 -10.74 2.18
CA PRO A 149 -9.87 -10.11 3.46
C PRO A 149 -9.04 -8.83 3.73
N PRO A 150 -9.53 -7.87 4.56
CA PRO A 150 -8.80 -6.62 4.85
C PRO A 150 -7.40 -6.83 5.43
N GLN A 151 -7.17 -7.95 6.14
CA GLN A 151 -5.87 -8.36 6.66
C GLN A 151 -4.81 -8.58 5.55
N SER A 152 -5.22 -8.73 4.30
CA SER A 152 -4.28 -8.80 3.17
C SER A 152 -3.39 -7.56 3.01
N CYS A 153 -3.76 -6.46 3.69
CA CYS A 153 -2.93 -5.26 3.78
C CYS A 153 -1.74 -5.43 4.73
N PHE A 154 -1.84 -6.29 5.73
CA PHE A 154 -0.85 -6.43 6.79
C PHE A 154 0.38 -7.19 6.32
N LEU A 155 1.53 -6.87 6.90
CA LEU A 155 2.79 -7.56 6.65
C LEU A 155 3.19 -8.34 7.89
N ASP A 156 3.88 -9.47 7.69
CA ASP A 156 4.47 -10.28 8.76
C ASP A 156 5.96 -9.92 8.87
N ASP A 157 6.39 -9.49 10.03
CA ASP A 157 7.78 -9.10 10.28
C ASP A 157 8.61 -10.14 11.04
N GLY A 158 8.03 -11.31 11.32
CA GLY A 158 8.72 -12.36 12.04
C GLY A 158 9.26 -11.90 13.41
N ASP A 159 8.52 -11.04 14.13
CA ASP A 159 8.87 -10.48 15.44
C ASP A 159 10.08 -9.52 15.41
N THR A 160 10.42 -8.93 14.28
CA THR A 160 11.54 -7.96 14.18
C THR A 160 11.18 -6.57 14.73
N GLY A 161 9.90 -6.27 14.93
CA GLY A 161 9.40 -4.94 15.31
C GLY A 161 9.49 -3.89 14.20
N MET A 162 9.70 -4.31 12.96
CA MET A 162 9.80 -3.41 11.81
C MET A 162 8.45 -3.03 11.22
N VAL A 163 7.37 -3.77 11.56
CA VAL A 163 6.03 -3.56 11.01
C VAL A 163 5.05 -3.15 12.10
N THR A 164 4.28 -2.11 11.80
CA THR A 164 3.09 -1.74 12.57
C THR A 164 1.86 -1.99 11.72
N ASN A 165 1.01 -2.92 12.13
CA ASN A 165 -0.26 -3.22 11.47
C ASN A 165 -1.41 -2.69 12.31
N LEU A 166 -2.33 -1.92 11.72
CA LEU A 166 -3.49 -1.41 12.43
C LEU A 166 -4.70 -1.23 11.50
N TYR A 167 -5.88 -1.29 12.09
CA TYR A 167 -7.09 -0.83 11.44
C TYR A 167 -7.39 0.63 11.80
N VAL A 168 -8.02 1.36 10.89
CA VAL A 168 -8.60 2.68 11.22
C VAL A 168 -9.48 2.60 12.46
N GLN A 169 -10.21 1.49 12.63
CA GLN A 169 -11.14 1.28 13.72
C GLN A 169 -10.47 0.97 15.07
N ASP A 170 -9.17 0.76 15.11
CA ASP A 170 -8.45 0.55 16.38
C ASP A 170 -8.30 1.89 17.13
N THR A 171 -8.14 2.99 16.39
CA THR A 171 -8.13 4.36 16.96
C THR A 171 -9.50 5.02 16.89
N PHE A 172 -10.28 4.77 15.84
CA PHE A 172 -11.59 5.36 15.58
C PHE A 172 -12.67 4.28 15.49
N PRO A 173 -13.16 3.70 16.62
CA PRO A 173 -13.98 2.48 16.64
C PRO A 173 -15.27 2.55 15.82
N GLN A 174 -15.87 3.74 15.70
CA GLN A 174 -17.12 3.95 14.95
C GLN A 174 -16.90 4.42 13.51
N ALA A 175 -15.66 4.47 13.05
CA ALA A 175 -15.34 4.96 11.73
C ALA A 175 -15.83 3.97 10.65
N ILE A 176 -16.65 4.45 9.72
CA ILE A 176 -16.94 3.76 8.47
C ILE A 176 -16.08 4.45 7.41
N VAL A 177 -15.04 3.75 6.97
CA VAL A 177 -14.12 4.22 5.94
C VAL A 177 -14.03 3.13 4.88
N LEU A 178 -14.41 3.43 3.66
CA LEU A 178 -14.37 2.51 2.53
C LEU A 178 -13.00 2.53 1.87
N HIS A 179 -12.73 1.59 0.96
CA HIS A 179 -11.43 1.45 0.30
C HIS A 179 -10.92 2.76 -0.33
N GLU A 180 -11.74 3.37 -1.19
CA GLU A 180 -11.39 4.60 -1.90
C GLU A 180 -11.28 5.82 -0.96
N GLN A 181 -11.89 5.76 0.21
CA GLN A 181 -11.81 6.82 1.22
C GLN A 181 -10.50 6.81 1.99
N MET A 182 -9.75 5.71 1.98
CA MET A 182 -8.51 5.58 2.73
C MET A 182 -7.46 6.66 2.42
N ALA A 183 -7.48 7.22 1.22
CA ALA A 183 -6.57 8.31 0.85
C ALA A 183 -7.15 9.72 1.13
N HIS A 184 -8.46 9.85 1.36
CA HIS A 184 -9.15 11.14 1.44
C HIS A 184 -9.72 11.44 2.82
N ASP A 185 -10.18 10.42 3.55
CA ASP A 185 -10.73 10.57 4.89
C ASP A 185 -9.64 11.05 5.86
N TRP A 186 -10.01 11.97 6.75
CA TRP A 186 -9.07 12.58 7.69
C TRP A 186 -8.47 11.56 8.68
N ARG A 187 -9.19 10.49 9.03
CA ARG A 187 -8.78 9.48 10.02
C ARG A 187 -7.58 8.64 9.56
N PRO A 188 -7.59 7.95 8.40
CA PRO A 188 -6.38 7.29 7.91
C PRO A 188 -5.27 8.29 7.58
N ARG A 189 -5.59 9.54 7.21
CA ARG A 189 -4.58 10.60 7.03
C ARG A 189 -3.93 10.98 8.37
N ALA A 190 -4.70 11.07 9.45
CA ALA A 190 -4.17 11.32 10.80
C ALA A 190 -3.25 10.18 11.27
N LEU A 191 -3.63 8.91 11.05
CA LEU A 191 -2.78 7.76 11.36
C LEU A 191 -1.48 7.74 10.51
N THR A 192 -1.58 8.17 9.25
CA THR A 192 -0.39 8.35 8.39
C THR A 192 0.54 9.42 8.97
N ARG A 193 0.00 10.55 9.39
CA ARG A 193 0.78 11.62 10.02
C ARG A 193 1.45 11.12 11.30
N GLU A 194 0.72 10.43 12.18
CA GLU A 194 1.28 9.81 13.39
C GLU A 194 2.48 8.90 13.08
N ALA A 195 2.35 8.01 12.09
CA ALA A 195 3.45 7.13 11.68
C ALA A 195 4.69 7.92 11.23
N LEU A 196 4.48 9.03 10.51
CA LEU A 196 5.58 9.86 10.00
C LEU A 196 6.20 10.75 11.08
N PHE A 197 5.40 11.29 12.01
CA PHE A 197 5.92 12.08 13.14
C PHE A 197 6.79 11.23 14.07
N LYS A 198 6.40 9.99 14.35
CA LYS A 198 7.23 9.05 15.12
C LYS A 198 8.62 8.80 14.48
N LEU A 199 8.75 8.91 13.16
CA LEU A 199 10.06 8.76 12.48
C LEU A 199 11.01 9.92 12.76
N VAL A 200 10.49 11.10 13.04
CA VAL A 200 11.28 12.30 13.36
C VAL A 200 11.39 12.55 14.86
N GLY A 201 10.82 11.66 15.67
CA GLY A 201 10.87 11.75 17.13
C GLY A 201 9.90 12.78 17.72
N GLU A 202 8.82 13.08 17.00
CA GLU A 202 7.76 13.98 17.44
C GLU A 202 6.52 13.19 17.86
N ASP A 203 5.83 13.66 18.90
CA ASP A 203 4.53 13.11 19.32
C ASP A 203 3.43 13.72 18.47
N PHE A 204 2.50 12.88 18.05
CA PHE A 204 1.32 13.30 17.31
C PHE A 204 0.12 12.48 17.76
N ASP A 205 -0.91 13.16 18.32
CA ASP A 205 -2.17 12.50 18.64
C ASP A 205 -3.14 12.61 17.46
N PRO A 206 -3.49 11.49 16.79
CA PRO A 206 -4.40 11.51 15.65
C PRO A 206 -5.84 11.95 16.03
N ILE A 207 -6.22 11.86 17.31
CA ILE A 207 -7.56 12.23 17.78
C ILE A 207 -7.62 13.75 18.03
N GLU A 208 -6.60 14.33 18.65
CA GLU A 208 -6.56 15.78 18.91
C GLU A 208 -6.45 16.62 17.63
N HIS A 209 -5.92 16.04 16.55
CA HIS A 209 -5.75 16.69 15.25
C HIS A 209 -6.84 16.32 14.24
N ALA A 210 -8.00 15.94 14.72
CA ALA A 210 -9.14 15.44 13.95
C ALA A 210 -10.03 16.54 13.32
N GLU A 211 -9.53 17.76 13.11
CA GLU A 211 -10.25 18.85 12.44
C GLU A 211 -9.97 18.97 10.95
#